data_3d15ff3a709ad8fb4b9177c08e132987
#
_entry.id   3d15ff3a709ad8fb4b9177c08e132987
#
_cell.length_a   1.000
_cell.length_b   1.000
_cell.length_c   1.000
_cell.angle_alpha   90.00
_cell.angle_beta   90.00
_cell.angle_gamma   90.00
#
_symmetry.space_group_name_H-M   'P 1'
#
loop_
_entity.id
_entity.type
_entity.pdbx_description
1 polymer ?
#
loop_
_entity_poly.entity_id
_entity_poly.type
_entity_poly.pdbx_seq_one_letter_code
_entity_poly.pdbx_strand_id
1 'polypeptide(L)'
;MTIGYVATNDDRYVVGETYKVKGLPRVESEYGYMVYCSLTMAILMYGMVEEIRIYEAEILGATEKESFGRYVRTNKMKIIKEVTTDELFESDDDECAKVLAYIKEPERPGMIEYLNTIVRPTMSYVLSMAVWQLTGNRYFEVFKRSHYELIRVLVAQYGTRTQRWNLINDESPYVREAIAQYGDNSHREAL
;
A
#
# COMPACT_ATOMS: atom_id res chain seq x y z
N MET A 1 25.29 3.31 12.98
CA MET A 1 24.77 3.66 11.66
C MET A 1 23.29 3.38 11.69
N THR A 2 22.44 4.39 11.47
CA THR A 2 20.98 4.19 11.49
C THR A 2 20.51 4.22 10.04
N ILE A 3 20.00 3.09 9.57
CA ILE A 3 19.44 2.92 8.24
C ILE A 3 17.92 2.98 8.33
N GLY A 4 17.29 3.56 7.32
CA GLY A 4 15.86 3.55 7.10
C GLY A 4 15.53 3.65 5.62
N TYR A 5 14.27 3.86 5.29
CA TYR A 5 13.78 3.86 3.92
C TYR A 5 13.14 5.19 3.56
N VAL A 6 13.36 5.66 2.35
CA VAL A 6 12.63 6.80 1.75
C VAL A 6 11.91 6.32 0.51
N ALA A 7 10.71 6.85 0.28
CA ALA A 7 9.89 6.51 -0.87
C ALA A 7 9.54 7.77 -1.67
N THR A 8 9.47 7.66 -2.99
CA THR A 8 9.12 8.74 -3.92
C THR A 8 8.53 8.16 -5.21
N ASN A 9 7.84 8.96 -5.99
CA ASN A 9 7.39 8.65 -7.34
C ASN A 9 8.10 9.47 -8.43
N ASP A 10 9.21 10.10 -8.07
CA ASP A 10 10.02 10.93 -8.97
C ASP A 10 11.52 10.64 -8.80
N ASP A 11 12.35 11.27 -9.61
CA ASP A 11 13.81 11.09 -9.66
C ASP A 11 14.58 12.02 -8.72
N ARG A 12 13.95 12.48 -7.60
CA ARG A 12 14.57 13.43 -6.67
C ARG A 12 15.79 12.88 -5.92
N TYR A 13 15.93 11.58 -5.81
CA TYR A 13 17.02 10.95 -5.07
C TYR A 13 18.01 10.24 -5.99
N VAL A 14 19.30 10.46 -5.74
CA VAL A 14 20.41 9.86 -6.47
C VAL A 14 21.25 9.04 -5.50
N VAL A 15 21.55 7.79 -5.86
CA VAL A 15 22.39 6.89 -5.06
C VAL A 15 23.79 7.49 -4.86
N GLY A 16 24.27 7.47 -3.62
CA GLY A 16 25.54 8.04 -3.20
C GLY A 16 25.47 9.50 -2.75
N GLU A 17 24.44 10.23 -3.13
CA GLU A 17 24.28 11.64 -2.80
C GLU A 17 23.82 11.88 -1.35
N THR A 18 24.23 13.03 -0.81
CA THR A 18 23.84 13.47 0.53
C THR A 18 22.91 14.68 0.44
N TYR A 19 21.75 14.55 1.05
CA TYR A 19 20.70 15.56 1.10
C TYR A 19 20.69 16.24 2.47
N LYS A 20 20.61 17.58 2.48
CA LYS A 20 20.65 18.39 3.70
C LYS A 20 19.69 19.58 3.62
N VAL A 21 18.93 19.81 4.70
CA VAL A 21 18.18 21.05 4.93
C VAL A 21 18.73 21.80 6.15
N LYS A 22 18.55 23.13 6.18
CA LYS A 22 19.00 23.96 7.31
C LYS A 22 18.05 23.82 8.49
N GLY A 23 18.58 23.84 9.71
CA GLY A 23 17.78 23.81 10.93
C GLY A 23 17.49 22.41 11.46
N LEU A 24 16.68 22.34 12.51
CA LEU A 24 16.25 21.09 13.13
C LEU A 24 15.01 20.52 12.41
N PRO A 25 14.94 19.20 12.25
CA PRO A 25 13.75 18.57 11.68
C PRO A 25 12.54 18.74 12.62
N ARG A 26 11.33 18.76 12.05
CA ARG A 26 10.07 18.90 12.79
C ARG A 26 9.00 17.99 12.20
N VAL A 27 8.46 17.09 13.00
CA VAL A 27 7.37 16.19 12.58
C VAL A 27 6.09 16.99 12.35
N GLU A 28 5.71 17.85 13.27
CA GLU A 28 4.45 18.61 13.22
C GLU A 28 4.37 19.58 12.03
N SER A 29 5.50 20.21 11.64
CA SER A 29 5.56 21.12 10.50
C SER A 29 6.03 20.45 9.21
N GLU A 30 6.18 19.13 9.21
CA GLU A 30 6.68 18.33 8.08
C GLU A 30 8.06 18.76 7.56
N TYR A 31 8.86 19.41 8.39
CA TYR A 31 10.16 19.90 8.01
C TYR A 31 11.25 18.83 8.14
N GLY A 32 12.07 18.72 7.11
CA GLY A 32 13.12 17.70 7.01
C GLY A 32 12.70 16.51 6.13
N TYR A 33 13.65 15.60 5.90
CA TYR A 33 13.41 14.38 5.13
C TYR A 33 12.72 13.33 5.99
N MET A 34 11.67 12.73 5.43
CA MET A 34 10.99 11.61 6.08
C MET A 34 11.72 10.31 5.76
N VAL A 35 12.13 9.59 6.80
CA VAL A 35 12.80 8.29 6.71
C VAL A 35 12.00 7.27 7.51
N TYR A 36 11.45 6.28 6.82
CA TYR A 36 10.64 5.22 7.42
C TYR A 36 11.53 4.20 8.14
N CYS A 37 11.01 3.64 9.23
CA CYS A 37 11.76 2.70 10.06
C CYS A 37 11.87 1.29 9.46
N SER A 38 11.01 0.95 8.50
CA SER A 38 11.04 -0.32 7.78
C SER A 38 10.57 -0.16 6.33
N LEU A 39 10.91 -1.14 5.51
CA LEU A 39 10.45 -1.25 4.13
C LEU A 39 8.91 -1.30 4.06
N THR A 40 8.28 -2.15 4.87
CA THR A 40 6.82 -2.23 4.99
C THR A 40 6.19 -0.86 5.26
N MET A 41 6.75 -0.09 6.20
CA MET A 41 6.22 1.26 6.51
C MET A 41 6.36 2.21 5.33
N ALA A 42 7.47 2.19 4.60
CA ALA A 42 7.65 3.01 3.41
C ALA A 42 6.57 2.68 2.35
N ILE A 43 6.32 1.39 2.11
CA ILE A 43 5.31 0.92 1.15
C ILE A 43 3.90 1.31 1.61
N LEU A 44 3.54 1.02 2.87
CA LEU A 44 2.18 1.28 3.39
C LEU A 44 1.84 2.77 3.46
N MET A 45 2.80 3.60 3.81
CA MET A 45 2.58 5.05 3.98
C MET A 45 2.61 5.83 2.67
N TYR A 46 3.38 5.36 1.69
CA TYR A 46 3.45 5.99 0.37
C TYR A 46 2.38 5.45 -0.59
N GLY A 47 2.05 4.17 -0.49
CA GLY A 47 1.12 3.44 -1.36
C GLY A 47 1.80 2.40 -2.23
N MET A 48 1.03 1.40 -2.63
CA MET A 48 1.49 0.33 -3.54
C MET A 48 1.15 0.72 -4.98
N VAL A 49 1.98 1.57 -5.58
CA VAL A 49 1.85 2.03 -6.96
C VAL A 49 3.08 1.62 -7.78
N GLU A 50 2.90 1.41 -9.08
CA GLU A 50 3.98 0.93 -9.97
C GLU A 50 5.18 1.88 -9.98
N GLU A 51 4.92 3.19 -9.98
CA GLU A 51 5.94 4.23 -10.09
C GLU A 51 6.71 4.47 -8.79
N ILE A 52 6.31 3.85 -7.66
CA ILE A 52 7.03 4.04 -6.39
C ILE A 52 8.48 3.57 -6.52
N ARG A 53 9.39 4.43 -6.11
CA ARG A 53 10.82 4.13 -5.92
C ARG A 53 11.13 4.18 -4.44
N ILE A 54 11.84 3.18 -3.96
CA ILE A 54 12.22 3.06 -2.56
C ILE A 54 13.74 2.98 -2.47
N TYR A 55 14.29 3.75 -1.53
CA TYR A 55 15.73 3.80 -1.31
C TYR A 55 16.04 3.49 0.14
N GLU A 56 17.13 2.78 0.37
CA GLU A 56 17.78 2.76 1.68
C GLU A 56 18.52 4.07 1.89
N ALA A 57 18.35 4.66 3.06
CA ALA A 57 18.99 5.93 3.43
C ALA A 57 19.67 5.83 4.79
N GLU A 58 20.90 6.33 4.87
CA GLU A 58 21.62 6.52 6.12
C GLU A 58 21.26 7.87 6.72
N ILE A 59 20.84 7.85 7.98
CA ILE A 59 20.55 9.08 8.74
C ILE A 59 21.85 9.63 9.29
N LEU A 60 22.21 10.85 8.86
CA LEU A 60 23.47 11.52 9.20
C LEU A 60 23.30 12.76 10.10
N GLY A 61 22.07 13.23 10.27
CA GLY A 61 21.77 14.48 10.96
C GLY A 61 20.96 14.32 12.23
N ALA A 62 20.50 15.46 12.75
CA ALA A 62 19.52 15.49 13.83
C ALA A 62 18.22 14.81 13.39
N THR A 63 17.52 14.20 14.33
CA THR A 63 16.25 13.52 14.07
C THR A 63 15.17 13.95 15.05
N GLU A 64 13.92 13.93 14.58
CA GLU A 64 12.72 13.93 15.42
C GLU A 64 11.86 12.73 15.03
N LYS A 65 11.47 11.93 16.04
CA LYS A 65 10.63 10.72 15.83
C LYS A 65 9.16 11.10 15.82
N GLU A 66 8.43 10.49 14.90
CA GLU A 66 6.97 10.48 14.94
C GLU A 66 6.47 9.66 16.14
N SER A 67 5.31 10.04 16.73
CA SER A 67 4.81 9.51 18.02
C SER A 67 4.53 8.01 18.02
N PHE A 68 4.19 7.43 16.86
CA PHE A 68 3.98 5.98 16.71
C PHE A 68 5.23 5.22 16.24
N GLY A 69 6.35 5.92 16.01
CA GLY A 69 7.63 5.32 15.63
C GLY A 69 7.69 4.78 14.19
N ARG A 70 6.75 5.12 13.33
CA ARG A 70 6.68 4.67 11.92
C ARG A 70 7.77 5.27 11.06
N TYR A 71 8.14 6.52 11.35
CA TYR A 71 9.20 7.25 10.66
C TYR A 71 9.90 8.24 11.58
N VAL A 72 11.01 8.74 11.09
CA VAL A 72 11.71 9.90 11.67
C VAL A 72 11.80 11.00 10.63
N ARG A 73 11.80 12.25 11.07
CA ARG A 73 12.27 13.38 10.26
C ARG A 73 13.75 13.61 10.54
N THR A 74 14.55 13.83 9.49
CA THR A 74 15.98 14.18 9.62
C THR A 74 16.33 15.39 8.77
N ASN A 75 17.30 16.17 9.24
CA ASN A 75 17.81 17.29 8.45
C ASN A 75 18.99 16.92 7.54
N LYS A 76 19.47 15.67 7.62
CA LYS A 76 20.55 15.18 6.76
C LYS A 76 20.49 13.68 6.60
N MET A 77 20.52 13.23 5.35
CA MET A 77 20.58 11.80 5.00
C MET A 77 21.45 11.58 3.77
N LYS A 78 21.96 10.37 3.61
CA LYS A 78 22.64 9.90 2.40
C LYS A 78 21.89 8.74 1.80
N ILE A 79 21.63 8.76 0.52
CA ILE A 79 21.03 7.64 -0.21
C ILE A 79 22.09 6.57 -0.44
N ILE A 80 21.84 5.35 0.02
CA ILE A 80 22.77 4.24 -0.04
C ILE A 80 22.58 3.45 -1.31
N LYS A 81 21.35 3.00 -1.55
CA LYS A 81 20.95 2.24 -2.75
C LYS A 81 19.46 2.40 -3.03
N GLU A 82 19.05 2.11 -4.24
CA GLU A 82 17.65 1.87 -4.58
C GLU A 82 17.29 0.40 -4.27
N VAL A 83 16.12 0.17 -3.70
CA VAL A 83 15.58 -1.18 -3.47
C VAL A 83 15.05 -1.70 -4.80
N THR A 84 15.66 -2.75 -5.31
CA THR A 84 15.30 -3.37 -6.59
C THR A 84 14.04 -4.23 -6.48
N THR A 85 13.38 -4.51 -7.61
CA THR A 85 12.24 -5.42 -7.64
C THR A 85 12.62 -6.83 -7.18
N ASP A 86 13.81 -7.30 -7.50
CA ASP A 86 14.31 -8.61 -7.02
C ASP A 86 14.44 -8.64 -5.49
N GLU A 87 14.98 -7.58 -4.87
CA GLU A 87 15.05 -7.48 -3.41
C GLU A 87 13.65 -7.46 -2.76
N LEU A 88 12.65 -6.85 -3.41
CA LEU A 88 11.26 -6.92 -2.96
C LEU A 88 10.73 -8.37 -3.00
N PHE A 89 11.07 -9.15 -4.03
CA PHE A 89 10.68 -10.57 -4.11
C PHE A 89 11.39 -11.44 -3.08
N GLU A 90 12.63 -11.13 -2.73
CA GLU A 90 13.44 -11.86 -1.74
C GLU A 90 13.05 -11.55 -0.30
N SER A 91 12.19 -10.55 -0.06
CA SER A 91 11.66 -10.19 1.26
C SER A 91 10.64 -11.22 1.74
N ASP A 92 11.10 -12.37 2.22
CA ASP A 92 10.26 -13.55 2.53
C ASP A 92 9.16 -13.28 3.57
N ASP A 93 9.42 -12.43 4.54
CA ASP A 93 8.49 -12.10 5.62
C ASP A 93 7.66 -10.84 5.37
N ASP A 94 7.82 -10.17 4.22
CA ASP A 94 7.11 -8.91 3.90
C ASP A 94 6.11 -9.09 2.75
N GLU A 95 4.85 -9.44 3.10
CA GLU A 95 3.75 -9.57 2.14
C GLU A 95 3.57 -8.30 1.28
N CYS A 96 3.81 -7.12 1.87
CA CYS A 96 3.67 -5.84 1.16
C CYS A 96 4.76 -5.67 0.11
N ALA A 97 5.99 -6.03 0.43
CA ALA A 97 7.11 -5.97 -0.50
C ALA A 97 6.88 -6.89 -1.71
N LYS A 98 6.49 -8.16 -1.47
CA LYS A 98 6.21 -9.12 -2.54
C LYS A 98 5.03 -8.70 -3.42
N VAL A 99 3.93 -8.20 -2.84
CA VAL A 99 2.79 -7.72 -3.63
C VAL A 99 3.18 -6.49 -4.45
N LEU A 100 3.96 -5.56 -3.89
CA LEU A 100 4.50 -4.43 -4.66
C LEU A 100 5.38 -4.89 -5.82
N ALA A 101 6.23 -5.91 -5.61
CA ALA A 101 7.05 -6.47 -6.68
C ALA A 101 6.19 -7.01 -7.84
N TYR A 102 5.08 -7.69 -7.56
CA TYR A 102 4.13 -8.12 -8.59
C TYR A 102 3.38 -6.95 -9.26
N ILE A 103 3.15 -5.84 -8.57
CA ILE A 103 2.61 -4.62 -9.20
C ILE A 103 3.61 -4.07 -10.23
N LYS A 104 4.90 -4.08 -9.91
CA LYS A 104 5.97 -3.64 -10.82
C LYS A 104 6.24 -4.61 -11.98
N GLU A 105 6.08 -5.90 -11.74
CA GLU A 105 6.31 -6.97 -12.72
C GLU A 105 5.13 -7.96 -12.76
N PRO A 106 3.96 -7.56 -13.31
CA PRO A 106 2.73 -8.39 -13.26
C PRO A 106 2.85 -9.68 -14.07
N GLU A 107 3.75 -9.74 -15.06
CA GLU A 107 4.00 -10.93 -15.89
C GLU A 107 4.91 -11.96 -15.20
N ARG A 108 5.49 -11.64 -14.03
CA ARG A 108 6.37 -12.57 -13.31
C ARG A 108 5.62 -13.81 -12.85
N PRO A 109 6.15 -15.02 -13.12
CA PRO A 109 5.48 -16.27 -12.75
C PRO A 109 5.26 -16.42 -11.24
N GLY A 110 4.24 -17.17 -10.85
CA GLY A 110 3.97 -17.51 -9.45
C GLY A 110 3.10 -16.50 -8.69
N MET A 111 2.67 -15.38 -9.32
CA MET A 111 1.83 -14.39 -8.66
C MET A 111 0.57 -14.98 -8.04
N ILE A 112 -0.17 -15.76 -8.81
CA ILE A 112 -1.46 -16.33 -8.33
C ILE A 112 -1.24 -17.36 -7.23
N GLU A 113 -0.22 -18.20 -7.36
CA GLU A 113 0.17 -19.16 -6.33
C GLU A 113 0.52 -18.46 -5.03
N TYR A 114 1.32 -17.41 -5.09
CA TYR A 114 1.67 -16.60 -3.93
C TYR A 114 0.43 -15.92 -3.31
N LEU A 115 -0.39 -15.25 -4.12
CA LEU A 115 -1.59 -14.56 -3.62
C LEU A 115 -2.57 -15.52 -2.95
N ASN A 116 -2.70 -16.76 -3.43
CA ASN A 116 -3.52 -17.79 -2.78
C ASN A 116 -3.04 -18.12 -1.35
N THR A 117 -1.80 -17.87 -1.01
CA THR A 117 -1.26 -18.11 0.35
C THR A 117 -1.55 -16.97 1.32
N ILE A 118 -1.64 -15.73 0.83
CA ILE A 118 -1.75 -14.53 1.69
C ILE A 118 -3.15 -13.93 1.73
N VAL A 119 -3.99 -14.14 0.72
CA VAL A 119 -5.30 -13.49 0.61
C VAL A 119 -6.26 -13.98 1.69
N ARG A 120 -6.65 -13.11 2.59
CA ARG A 120 -7.56 -13.34 3.72
C ARG A 120 -8.39 -12.10 4.05
N PRO A 121 -9.58 -12.24 4.69
CA PRO A 121 -10.43 -11.08 5.02
C PRO A 121 -9.80 -10.07 5.97
N THR A 122 -8.78 -10.48 6.73
CA THR A 122 -8.07 -9.67 7.73
C THR A 122 -6.85 -8.93 7.20
N MET A 123 -6.58 -8.99 5.88
CA MET A 123 -5.51 -8.20 5.27
C MET A 123 -5.70 -6.70 5.54
N SER A 124 -4.60 -5.95 5.62
CA SER A 124 -4.66 -4.49 5.71
C SER A 124 -5.39 -3.89 4.50
N TYR A 125 -5.95 -2.69 4.67
CA TYR A 125 -6.62 -1.97 3.58
C TYR A 125 -5.72 -1.81 2.35
N VAL A 126 -4.48 -1.34 2.56
CA VAL A 126 -3.53 -1.08 1.47
C VAL A 126 -3.19 -2.37 0.71
N LEU A 127 -2.94 -3.46 1.43
CA LEU A 127 -2.66 -4.76 0.82
C LEU A 127 -3.88 -5.30 0.04
N SER A 128 -5.08 -5.16 0.60
CA SER A 128 -6.32 -5.57 -0.07
C SER A 128 -6.55 -4.79 -1.37
N MET A 129 -6.28 -3.48 -1.36
CA MET A 129 -6.36 -2.63 -2.56
C MET A 129 -5.35 -3.05 -3.61
N ALA A 130 -4.11 -3.34 -3.22
CA ALA A 130 -3.06 -3.80 -4.11
C ALA A 130 -3.39 -5.15 -4.77
N VAL A 131 -3.88 -6.11 -3.98
CA VAL A 131 -4.35 -7.41 -4.50
C VAL A 131 -5.54 -7.24 -5.44
N TRP A 132 -6.49 -6.34 -5.09
CA TRP A 132 -7.61 -6.01 -5.99
C TRP A 132 -7.12 -5.43 -7.32
N GLN A 133 -6.17 -4.51 -7.29
CA GLN A 133 -5.57 -3.91 -8.49
C GLN A 133 -4.94 -4.98 -9.40
N LEU A 134 -4.23 -5.96 -8.85
CA LEU A 134 -3.59 -7.05 -9.58
C LEU A 134 -4.58 -8.07 -10.17
N THR A 135 -5.69 -8.32 -9.49
CA THR A 135 -6.51 -9.51 -9.76
C THR A 135 -7.99 -9.21 -10.05
N GLY A 136 -8.39 -7.94 -9.92
CA GLY A 136 -9.79 -7.57 -9.99
C GLY A 136 -10.63 -8.31 -8.95
N ASN A 137 -11.77 -8.85 -9.37
CA ASN A 137 -12.69 -9.56 -8.48
C ASN A 137 -12.41 -11.06 -8.33
N ARG A 138 -11.19 -11.53 -8.66
CA ARG A 138 -10.81 -12.95 -8.52
C ARG A 138 -11.04 -13.48 -7.10
N TYR A 139 -10.73 -12.68 -6.09
CA TYR A 139 -10.88 -13.04 -4.68
C TYR A 139 -12.17 -12.49 -4.06
N PHE A 140 -13.24 -12.39 -4.85
CA PHE A 140 -14.53 -11.87 -4.41
C PHE A 140 -15.00 -12.47 -3.08
N GLU A 141 -14.93 -13.81 -2.93
CA GLU A 141 -15.39 -14.51 -1.73
C GLU A 141 -14.64 -14.09 -0.45
N VAL A 142 -13.42 -13.60 -0.60
CA VAL A 142 -12.62 -13.05 0.49
C VAL A 142 -12.96 -11.57 0.70
N PHE A 143 -12.96 -10.78 -0.37
CA PHE A 143 -13.17 -9.34 -0.30
C PHE A 143 -14.56 -8.93 0.18
N LYS A 144 -15.62 -9.68 -0.14
CA LYS A 144 -16.97 -9.43 0.39
C LYS A 144 -17.05 -9.57 1.91
N ARG A 145 -16.09 -10.25 2.56
CA ARG A 145 -15.97 -10.43 4.01
C ARG A 145 -14.90 -9.52 4.63
N SER A 146 -14.33 -8.61 3.87
CA SER A 146 -13.32 -7.69 4.39
C SER A 146 -13.87 -6.86 5.55
N HIS A 147 -13.06 -6.66 6.58
CA HIS A 147 -13.39 -5.73 7.68
C HIS A 147 -13.46 -4.26 7.19
N TYR A 148 -12.81 -3.95 6.07
CA TYR A 148 -12.83 -2.61 5.48
C TYR A 148 -14.02 -2.45 4.54
N GLU A 149 -14.98 -1.61 4.93
CA GLU A 149 -16.15 -1.32 4.11
C GLU A 149 -15.79 -0.81 2.71
N LEU A 150 -14.71 -0.01 2.58
CA LEU A 150 -14.25 0.48 1.29
C LEU A 150 -13.85 -0.64 0.32
N ILE A 151 -13.32 -1.76 0.81
CA ILE A 151 -13.06 -2.95 -0.02
C ILE A 151 -14.39 -3.58 -0.47
N ARG A 152 -15.39 -3.66 0.41
CA ARG A 152 -16.72 -4.16 0.05
C ARG A 152 -17.46 -3.20 -0.90
N VAL A 153 -17.23 -1.88 -0.79
CA VAL A 153 -17.71 -0.88 -1.77
C VAL A 153 -17.11 -1.12 -3.15
N LEU A 154 -15.81 -1.43 -3.27
CA LEU A 154 -15.20 -1.78 -4.55
C LEU A 154 -15.83 -3.04 -5.16
N VAL A 155 -16.11 -4.05 -4.34
CA VAL A 155 -16.82 -5.26 -4.78
C VAL A 155 -18.22 -4.91 -5.29
N ALA A 156 -18.95 -4.02 -4.63
CA ALA A 156 -20.27 -3.55 -5.07
C ALA A 156 -20.18 -2.75 -6.37
N GLN A 157 -19.15 -1.93 -6.52
CA GLN A 157 -18.95 -1.08 -7.70
C GLN A 157 -18.54 -1.89 -8.94
N TYR A 158 -17.57 -2.79 -8.81
CA TYR A 158 -16.94 -3.49 -9.93
C TYR A 158 -17.36 -4.97 -10.07
N GLY A 159 -18.11 -5.50 -9.11
CA GLY A 159 -18.59 -6.87 -9.12
C GLY A 159 -19.63 -7.14 -10.19
N THR A 160 -19.84 -8.42 -10.47
CA THR A 160 -20.94 -8.89 -11.34
C THR A 160 -22.30 -8.66 -10.67
N ARG A 161 -23.38 -8.83 -11.45
CA ARG A 161 -24.76 -8.79 -10.92
C ARG A 161 -24.92 -9.71 -9.70
N THR A 162 -24.51 -10.97 -9.82
CA THR A 162 -24.62 -11.96 -8.73
C THR A 162 -23.79 -11.56 -7.50
N GLN A 163 -22.61 -10.98 -7.73
CA GLN A 163 -21.75 -10.52 -6.64
C GLN A 163 -22.36 -9.36 -5.87
N ARG A 164 -23.05 -8.43 -6.56
CA ARG A 164 -23.82 -7.36 -5.91
C ARG A 164 -24.95 -7.90 -5.05
N TRP A 165 -25.69 -8.93 -5.54
CA TRP A 165 -26.71 -9.58 -4.74
C TRP A 165 -26.19 -10.17 -3.42
N ASN A 166 -24.95 -10.65 -3.38
CA ASN A 166 -24.36 -11.13 -2.11
C ASN A 166 -24.12 -10.02 -1.08
N LEU A 167 -24.10 -8.75 -1.50
CA LEU A 167 -23.88 -7.58 -0.65
C LEU A 167 -25.15 -6.75 -0.43
N ILE A 168 -26.32 -7.19 -0.94
CA ILE A 168 -27.56 -6.40 -0.90
C ILE A 168 -27.98 -6.02 0.54
N ASN A 169 -27.66 -6.88 1.50
CA ASN A 169 -27.93 -6.69 2.94
C ASN A 169 -26.64 -6.35 3.73
N ASP A 170 -25.63 -5.77 3.08
CA ASP A 170 -24.42 -5.36 3.81
C ASP A 170 -24.76 -4.41 4.94
N GLU A 171 -24.07 -4.54 6.07
CA GLU A 171 -24.25 -3.68 7.24
C GLU A 171 -23.96 -2.21 6.95
N SER A 172 -22.97 -1.94 6.08
CA SER A 172 -22.57 -0.58 5.72
C SER A 172 -23.56 0.07 4.73
N PRO A 173 -24.07 1.27 5.05
CA PRO A 173 -24.90 2.03 4.12
C PRO A 173 -24.15 2.44 2.85
N TYR A 174 -22.83 2.65 2.93
CA TYR A 174 -22.01 3.00 1.76
C TYR A 174 -21.88 1.84 0.77
N VAL A 175 -21.83 0.60 1.25
CA VAL A 175 -21.86 -0.59 0.38
C VAL A 175 -23.21 -0.69 -0.33
N ARG A 176 -24.32 -0.51 0.41
CA ARG A 176 -25.67 -0.53 -0.18
C ARG A 176 -25.88 0.61 -1.16
N GLU A 177 -25.37 1.81 -0.87
CA GLU A 177 -25.40 2.98 -1.78
C GLU A 177 -24.64 2.67 -3.08
N ALA A 178 -23.47 2.04 -3.00
CA ALA A 178 -22.72 1.60 -4.18
C ALA A 178 -23.53 0.60 -5.02
N ILE A 179 -24.25 -0.34 -4.38
CA ILE A 179 -25.14 -1.26 -5.10
C ILE A 179 -26.29 -0.50 -5.77
N ALA A 180 -26.90 0.48 -5.10
CA ALA A 180 -27.95 1.32 -5.70
C ALA A 180 -27.44 2.10 -6.92
N GLN A 181 -26.20 2.59 -6.87
CA GLN A 181 -25.58 3.35 -7.93
C GLN A 181 -25.18 2.49 -9.14
N TYR A 182 -24.52 1.35 -8.89
CA TYR A 182 -23.89 0.51 -9.93
C TYR A 182 -24.68 -0.77 -10.24
N GLY A 183 -25.73 -1.06 -9.49
CA GLY A 183 -26.65 -2.18 -9.73
C GLY A 183 -27.70 -1.85 -10.78
N ASP A 184 -28.48 -2.87 -11.13
CA ASP A 184 -29.64 -2.73 -11.98
C ASP A 184 -30.93 -2.39 -11.19
N ASN A 185 -32.08 -2.26 -11.88
CA ASN A 185 -33.34 -1.91 -11.23
C ASN A 185 -33.75 -2.92 -10.16
N SER A 186 -33.51 -4.22 -10.35
CA SER A 186 -33.87 -5.23 -9.37
C SER A 186 -33.07 -5.11 -8.06
N HIS A 187 -31.81 -4.66 -8.12
CA HIS A 187 -31.04 -4.34 -6.92
C HIS A 187 -31.63 -3.12 -6.18
N ARG A 188 -32.04 -2.08 -6.92
CA ARG A 188 -32.63 -0.86 -6.34
C ARG A 188 -33.97 -1.11 -5.65
N GLU A 189 -34.77 -2.04 -6.21
CA GLU A 189 -36.06 -2.44 -5.63
C GLU A 189 -35.88 -3.28 -4.37
N ALA A 190 -34.72 -3.94 -4.17
CA ALA A 190 -34.43 -4.79 -3.04
C ALA A 190 -33.72 -4.09 -1.87
N LEU A 191 -33.23 -2.85 -2.07
CA LEU A 191 -32.55 -2.04 -1.06
C LEU A 191 -33.54 -1.19 -0.24
#